data_60298288973b254a481289fc76c7e929
#
_entry.id   60298288973b254a481289fc76c7e929
#
_cell.length_a   1.000
_cell.length_b   1.000
_cell.length_c   1.000
_cell.angle_alpha   90.00
_cell.angle_beta   90.00
_cell.angle_gamma   90.00
#
_symmetry.space_group_name_H-M   'P 1'
#
loop_
_entity.id
_entity.type
_entity.pdbx_description
1 polymer ?
#
loop_
_entity_poly.entity_id
_entity_poly.type
_entity_poly.pdbx_seq_one_letter_code
_entity_poly.pdbx_strand_id
1 'polypeptide(L)'
;MARRTRKFSEDVPFSLTSMMDMMTIILVFMIKNLDAEGQLLTQAENLILPISTSKVQPTEVSLTGVFDNAYVIVDNEKVVPTPDVLSQEDLLVEKVNDVLKDRRAIEQEHNLKMGLPADEAGHIIVQIDKNIPYDAMYKVMATCGFAGYTNIAFAVMEKNGGEE
;
A
#
# COMPACT_ATOMS: atom_id res chain seq x y z
N MET A 1 -64.05 6.28 48.76
CA MET A 1 -62.63 6.62 48.55
C MET A 1 -62.18 5.90 47.28
N ALA A 2 -62.12 6.62 46.13
CA ALA A 2 -61.75 6.06 44.87
C ALA A 2 -60.27 6.35 44.64
N ARG A 3 -59.45 5.32 44.57
CA ARG A 3 -58.00 5.39 44.32
C ARG A 3 -57.73 5.49 42.82
N ARG A 4 -57.37 6.69 42.41
CA ARG A 4 -57.04 7.04 41.01
C ARG A 4 -55.66 6.50 40.72
N THR A 5 -55.56 5.36 39.99
CA THR A 5 -54.32 4.85 39.45
C THR A 5 -53.94 5.70 38.26
N ARG A 6 -52.85 6.46 38.41
CA ARG A 6 -52.17 7.11 37.29
C ARG A 6 -51.49 6.02 36.48
N LYS A 7 -52.00 5.78 35.26
CA LYS A 7 -51.24 5.09 34.21
C LYS A 7 -50.14 6.04 33.74
N PHE A 8 -48.94 5.71 34.06
CA PHE A 8 -47.75 6.28 33.44
C PHE A 8 -47.64 5.63 32.07
N SER A 9 -48.12 6.27 31.02
CA SER A 9 -47.73 5.92 29.66
C SER A 9 -46.39 6.61 29.37
N GLU A 10 -45.31 5.91 29.58
CA GLU A 10 -44.00 6.28 29.05
C GLU A 10 -43.98 5.96 27.56
N ASP A 11 -44.64 6.79 26.76
CA ASP A 11 -44.34 6.89 25.35
C ASP A 11 -43.00 7.62 25.26
N VAL A 12 -41.93 6.82 25.27
CA VAL A 12 -40.61 7.31 24.87
C VAL A 12 -40.72 7.59 23.37
N PRO A 13 -40.72 8.86 22.93
CA PRO A 13 -40.69 9.15 21.49
C PRO A 13 -39.38 8.61 20.96
N PHE A 14 -39.43 7.46 20.32
CA PHE A 14 -38.30 6.94 19.58
C PHE A 14 -37.98 7.97 18.50
N SER A 15 -37.00 8.83 18.76
CA SER A 15 -36.61 9.88 17.87
C SER A 15 -35.90 9.25 16.67
N LEU A 16 -36.64 9.01 15.59
CA LEU A 16 -36.09 8.57 14.30
C LEU A 16 -34.95 9.47 13.85
N THR A 17 -34.99 10.74 14.18
CA THR A 17 -33.92 11.74 13.92
C THR A 17 -32.62 11.35 14.63
N SER A 18 -32.65 10.87 15.87
CA SER A 18 -31.45 10.42 16.58
C SER A 18 -30.85 9.18 15.96
N MET A 19 -31.66 8.24 15.45
CA MET A 19 -31.16 7.06 14.75
C MET A 19 -30.54 7.42 13.38
N MET A 20 -31.14 8.39 12.67
CA MET A 20 -30.58 8.89 11.41
C MET A 20 -29.25 9.61 11.61
N ASP A 21 -29.10 10.36 12.71
CA ASP A 21 -27.84 11.04 13.04
C ASP A 21 -26.71 10.03 13.33
N MET A 22 -27.00 8.99 14.10
CA MET A 22 -26.04 7.90 14.34
C MET A 22 -25.67 7.20 13.04
N MET A 23 -26.62 6.98 12.12
CA MET A 23 -26.34 6.37 10.82
C MET A 23 -25.45 7.27 9.94
N THR A 24 -25.68 8.58 9.96
CA THR A 24 -24.85 9.53 9.19
C THR A 24 -23.44 9.60 9.74
N ILE A 25 -23.24 9.57 11.05
CA ILE A 25 -21.90 9.53 11.67
C ILE A 25 -21.16 8.25 11.28
N ILE A 26 -21.81 7.09 11.31
CA ILE A 26 -21.22 5.81 10.90
C ILE A 26 -20.86 5.82 9.41
N LEU A 27 -21.72 6.36 8.56
CA LEU A 27 -21.47 6.51 7.12
C LEU A 27 -20.25 7.41 6.85
N VAL A 28 -20.19 8.56 7.49
CA VAL A 28 -19.04 9.49 7.35
C VAL A 28 -17.76 8.84 7.87
N PHE A 29 -17.83 8.13 8.98
CA PHE A 29 -16.68 7.38 9.52
C PHE A 29 -16.23 6.28 8.56
N MET A 30 -17.15 5.52 7.97
CA MET A 30 -16.84 4.51 6.95
C MET A 30 -16.21 5.10 5.71
N ILE A 31 -16.77 6.22 5.18
CA ILE A 31 -16.20 6.91 4.02
C ILE A 31 -14.79 7.40 4.33
N LYS A 32 -14.57 8.01 5.50
CA LYS A 32 -13.25 8.48 5.91
C LYS A 32 -12.23 7.35 6.03
N ASN A 33 -12.65 6.17 6.52
CA ASN A 33 -11.77 5.01 6.61
C ASN A 33 -11.49 4.38 5.24
N LEU A 34 -12.47 4.37 4.32
CA LEU A 34 -12.25 3.90 2.95
C LEU A 34 -11.27 4.78 2.17
N ASP A 35 -11.30 6.10 2.36
CA ASP A 35 -10.31 7.01 1.77
C ASP A 35 -8.90 6.77 2.34
N ALA A 36 -8.79 6.31 3.60
CA ALA A 36 -7.51 5.98 4.20
C ALA A 36 -6.92 4.66 3.65
N GLU A 37 -7.74 3.70 3.23
CA GLU A 37 -7.28 2.44 2.65
C GLU A 37 -6.76 2.60 1.21
N GLY A 38 -7.19 3.62 0.48
CA GLY A 38 -6.70 3.91 -0.88
C GLY A 38 -5.28 4.49 -0.94
N GLN A 39 -4.66 4.83 0.20
CA GLN A 39 -3.32 5.43 0.28
C GLN A 39 -2.36 4.69 1.20
N LEU A 40 -2.60 3.41 1.49
CA LEU A 40 -1.68 2.60 2.30
C LEU A 40 -0.42 2.16 1.52
N LEU A 41 0.31 3.14 1.00
CA LEU A 41 1.75 3.01 0.97
C LEU A 41 2.22 3.17 2.41
N THR A 42 2.29 2.06 3.14
CA THR A 42 2.92 2.06 4.46
C THR A 42 4.36 2.47 4.25
N GLN A 43 4.66 3.75 4.52
CA GLN A 43 6.03 4.22 4.48
C GLN A 43 6.80 3.40 5.51
N ALA A 44 7.81 2.65 5.07
CA ALA A 44 8.65 1.90 5.99
C ALA A 44 9.26 2.86 7.00
N GLU A 45 9.21 2.50 8.28
CA GLU A 45 9.78 3.31 9.35
C GLU A 45 11.26 3.61 9.05
N ASN A 46 11.63 4.89 9.08
CA ASN A 46 12.99 5.41 8.81
C ASN A 46 13.43 5.50 7.34
N LEU A 47 12.54 5.33 6.36
CA LEU A 47 12.86 5.53 4.96
C LEU A 47 12.73 7.01 4.57
N ILE A 48 13.80 7.61 4.03
CA ILE A 48 13.78 8.97 3.50
C ILE A 48 13.64 8.87 1.98
N LEU A 49 12.42 9.08 1.49
CA LEU A 49 12.11 9.05 0.07
C LEU A 49 12.75 10.23 -0.68
N PRO A 50 13.16 10.05 -1.94
CA PRO A 50 13.59 11.14 -2.80
C PRO A 50 12.44 12.08 -3.12
N ILE A 51 12.76 13.37 -3.31
CA ILE A 51 11.78 14.41 -3.62
C ILE A 51 11.57 14.46 -5.14
N SER A 52 10.30 14.49 -5.57
CA SER A 52 9.91 14.62 -6.97
C SER A 52 8.84 15.70 -7.16
N THR A 53 8.77 16.24 -8.36
CA THR A 53 7.70 17.16 -8.80
C THR A 53 6.58 16.43 -9.54
N SER A 54 6.66 15.12 -9.68
CA SER A 54 5.63 14.31 -10.35
C SER A 54 4.40 14.17 -9.46
N LYS A 55 3.21 14.39 -10.04
CA LYS A 55 1.92 14.28 -9.37
C LYS A 55 1.13 13.04 -9.78
N VAL A 56 1.77 12.14 -10.51
CA VAL A 56 1.11 10.91 -10.97
C VAL A 56 1.00 9.94 -9.80
N GLN A 57 -0.22 9.63 -9.40
CA GLN A 57 -0.50 8.58 -8.40
C GLN A 57 -0.67 7.24 -9.11
N PRO A 58 -0.06 6.16 -8.59
CA PRO A 58 -0.30 4.83 -9.13
C PRO A 58 -1.74 4.42 -8.87
N THR A 59 -2.38 3.88 -9.90
CA THR A 59 -3.82 3.56 -9.87
C THR A 59 -4.10 2.23 -9.15
N GLU A 60 -3.13 1.33 -9.12
CA GLU A 60 -3.26 0.01 -8.49
C GLU A 60 -1.94 -0.39 -7.84
N VAL A 61 -2.02 -1.00 -6.65
CA VAL A 61 -0.86 -1.47 -5.88
C VAL A 61 -0.97 -2.98 -5.75
N SER A 62 -0.18 -3.71 -6.53
CA SER A 62 -0.10 -5.17 -6.42
C SER A 62 0.93 -5.62 -5.38
N LEU A 63 2.08 -4.94 -5.36
CA LEU A 63 3.20 -5.30 -4.52
C LEU A 63 4.02 -4.07 -4.14
N THR A 64 4.57 -4.05 -2.94
CA THR A 64 5.44 -2.99 -2.47
C THR A 64 6.83 -3.52 -2.17
N GLY A 65 7.83 -3.00 -2.90
CA GLY A 65 9.24 -3.23 -2.61
C GLY A 65 9.84 -2.05 -1.85
N VAL A 66 10.51 -2.30 -0.75
CA VAL A 66 11.17 -1.27 0.06
C VAL A 66 12.68 -1.50 0.06
N PHE A 67 13.42 -0.46 -0.31
CA PHE A 67 14.87 -0.43 -0.28
C PHE A 67 15.35 0.50 0.82
N ASP A 68 15.66 -0.09 1.95
CA ASP A 68 16.34 0.57 3.05
C ASP A 68 17.86 0.32 2.97
N ASN A 69 18.65 1.16 3.62
CA ASN A 69 20.11 0.99 3.74
C ASN A 69 20.52 -0.34 4.37
N ALA A 70 19.62 -1.01 5.09
CA ALA A 70 19.89 -2.28 5.76
C ALA A 70 19.43 -3.50 4.97
N TYR A 71 18.21 -3.48 4.43
CA TYR A 71 17.58 -4.64 3.80
C TYR A 71 16.74 -4.26 2.58
N VAL A 72 16.67 -5.19 1.64
CA VAL A 72 15.63 -5.24 0.61
C VAL A 72 14.42 -5.96 1.21
N ILE A 73 13.28 -5.29 1.23
CA ILE A 73 12.04 -5.77 1.82
C ILE A 73 11.01 -5.90 0.69
N VAL A 74 10.39 -7.06 0.57
CA VAL A 74 9.31 -7.30 -0.40
C VAL A 74 8.07 -7.67 0.39
N ASP A 75 6.99 -6.92 0.22
CA ASP A 75 5.70 -7.16 0.89
C ASP A 75 5.85 -7.38 2.41
N ASN A 76 6.61 -6.50 3.05
CA ASN A 76 6.92 -6.54 4.48
C ASN A 76 7.85 -7.68 4.95
N GLU A 77 8.39 -8.49 4.03
CA GLU A 77 9.34 -9.56 4.30
C GLU A 77 10.76 -9.13 3.94
N LYS A 78 11.71 -9.25 4.90
CA LYS A 78 13.13 -8.96 4.68
C LYS A 78 13.76 -10.07 3.86
N VAL A 79 14.16 -9.78 2.63
CA VAL A 79 14.66 -10.79 1.69
C VAL A 79 16.19 -10.87 1.69
N VAL A 80 16.87 -9.74 1.47
CA VAL A 80 18.34 -9.68 1.33
C VAL A 80 18.88 -8.42 2.00
N PRO A 81 20.04 -8.49 2.69
CA PRO A 81 20.74 -7.30 3.14
C PRO A 81 21.19 -6.44 1.95
N THR A 82 21.02 -5.14 2.03
CA THR A 82 21.40 -4.20 0.97
C THR A 82 22.91 -4.26 0.61
N PRO A 83 23.84 -4.42 1.57
CA PRO A 83 25.25 -4.60 1.24
C PRO A 83 25.55 -5.81 0.37
N ASP A 84 24.80 -6.90 0.51
CA ASP A 84 24.97 -8.10 -0.32
C ASP A 84 24.57 -7.83 -1.79
N VAL A 85 23.53 -7.04 -2.00
CA VAL A 85 23.13 -6.60 -3.35
C VAL A 85 24.19 -5.73 -4.00
N LEU A 86 24.85 -4.88 -3.22
CA LEU A 86 25.92 -4.01 -3.73
C LEU A 86 27.17 -4.81 -4.09
N SER A 87 27.51 -5.85 -3.33
CA SER A 87 28.73 -6.66 -3.54
C SER A 87 28.63 -7.64 -4.70
N GLN A 88 27.42 -7.96 -5.17
CA GLN A 88 27.22 -8.84 -6.31
C GLN A 88 27.62 -8.15 -7.61
N GLU A 89 28.33 -8.84 -8.50
CA GLU A 89 28.62 -8.36 -9.87
C GLU A 89 27.41 -8.55 -10.79
N ASP A 90 26.57 -9.55 -10.51
CA ASP A 90 25.41 -9.89 -11.31
C ASP A 90 24.30 -8.85 -11.17
N LEU A 91 23.63 -8.59 -12.30
CA LEU A 91 22.48 -7.70 -12.37
C LEU A 91 21.23 -8.27 -11.71
N LEU A 92 21.15 -9.60 -11.64
CA LEU A 92 20.03 -10.34 -11.09
C LEU A 92 20.29 -10.69 -9.63
N VAL A 93 19.41 -10.24 -8.73
CA VAL A 93 19.43 -10.64 -7.32
C VAL A 93 18.55 -11.88 -7.17
N GLU A 94 19.13 -13.08 -7.21
CA GLU A 94 18.40 -14.35 -7.25
C GLU A 94 17.33 -14.47 -6.17
N LYS A 95 17.69 -14.22 -4.91
CA LYS A 95 16.74 -14.32 -3.79
C LYS A 95 15.54 -13.40 -3.92
N VAL A 96 15.75 -12.17 -4.40
CA VAL A 96 14.66 -11.22 -4.65
C VAL A 96 13.80 -11.69 -5.80
N ASN A 97 14.43 -12.18 -6.88
CA ASN A 97 13.74 -12.69 -8.05
C ASN A 97 12.84 -13.90 -7.71
N ASP A 98 13.31 -14.81 -6.87
CA ASP A 98 12.53 -15.99 -6.46
C ASP A 98 11.29 -15.57 -5.66
N VAL A 99 11.45 -14.70 -4.67
CA VAL A 99 10.33 -14.17 -3.89
C VAL A 99 9.34 -13.42 -4.79
N LEU A 100 9.82 -12.61 -5.72
CA LEU A 100 8.95 -11.88 -6.65
C LEU A 100 8.19 -12.82 -7.59
N LYS A 101 8.82 -13.90 -8.07
CA LYS A 101 8.16 -14.91 -8.90
C LYS A 101 7.08 -15.67 -8.13
N ASP A 102 7.35 -16.04 -6.89
CA ASP A 102 6.36 -16.71 -6.04
C ASP A 102 5.14 -15.80 -5.80
N ARG A 103 5.38 -14.52 -5.51
CA ARG A 103 4.30 -13.52 -5.37
C ARG A 103 3.53 -13.35 -6.68
N ARG A 104 4.22 -13.31 -7.80
CA ARG A 104 3.59 -13.20 -9.12
C ARG A 104 2.71 -14.39 -9.43
N ALA A 105 3.13 -15.60 -9.09
CA ALA A 105 2.33 -16.82 -9.28
C ALA A 105 1.04 -16.78 -8.45
N ILE A 106 1.12 -16.35 -7.19
CA ILE A 106 -0.05 -16.19 -6.30
C ILE A 106 -1.02 -15.13 -6.87
N GLU A 107 -0.49 -14.00 -7.35
CA GLU A 107 -1.29 -12.92 -7.96
C GLU A 107 -2.02 -13.42 -9.22
N GLN A 108 -1.33 -14.13 -10.10
CA GLN A 108 -1.93 -14.70 -11.29
C GLN A 108 -3.03 -15.71 -10.97
N GLU A 109 -2.83 -16.58 -9.98
CA GLU A 109 -3.86 -17.53 -9.53
C GLU A 109 -5.08 -16.79 -8.96
N HIS A 110 -4.87 -15.69 -8.23
CA HIS A 110 -5.94 -14.85 -7.70
C HIS A 110 -6.74 -14.18 -8.82
N ASN A 111 -6.06 -13.61 -9.81
CA ASN A 111 -6.67 -12.96 -10.96
C ASN A 111 -7.49 -13.93 -11.79
N LEU A 112 -6.99 -15.16 -12.01
CA LEU A 112 -7.74 -16.23 -12.68
C LEU A 112 -9.03 -16.58 -11.94
N LYS A 113 -9.00 -16.66 -10.61
CA LYS A 113 -10.19 -16.91 -9.78
C LYS A 113 -11.21 -15.79 -9.86
N MET A 114 -10.77 -14.57 -10.07
CA MET A 114 -11.60 -13.38 -10.25
C MET A 114 -12.12 -13.22 -11.70
N GLY A 115 -11.66 -14.05 -12.63
CA GLY A 115 -12.01 -13.92 -14.05
C GLY A 115 -11.30 -12.78 -14.77
N LEU A 116 -10.22 -12.27 -14.21
CA LEU A 116 -9.35 -11.27 -14.83
C LEU A 116 -8.33 -11.97 -15.75
N PRO A 117 -7.88 -11.32 -16.84
CA PRO A 117 -6.89 -11.90 -17.72
C PRO A 117 -5.58 -12.18 -16.96
N ALA A 118 -5.03 -13.38 -17.15
CA ALA A 118 -3.79 -13.82 -16.49
C ALA A 118 -2.54 -13.06 -16.97
N ASP A 119 -2.63 -12.40 -18.12
CA ASP A 119 -1.50 -11.72 -18.80
C ASP A 119 -1.37 -10.23 -18.43
N GLU A 120 -2.11 -9.74 -17.45
CA GLU A 120 -1.90 -8.36 -17.02
C GLU A 120 -0.49 -8.19 -16.45
N ALA A 121 0.20 -7.18 -16.98
CA ALA A 121 1.52 -6.79 -16.54
C ALA A 121 1.52 -6.52 -15.04
N GLY A 122 2.41 -7.20 -14.29
CA GLY A 122 2.51 -6.99 -12.85
C GLY A 122 2.87 -5.55 -12.53
N HIS A 123 2.20 -5.01 -11.54
CA HIS A 123 2.44 -3.68 -11.01
C HIS A 123 3.21 -3.79 -9.70
N ILE A 124 4.31 -3.06 -9.59
CA ILE A 124 5.08 -2.97 -8.35
C ILE A 124 5.37 -1.52 -8.01
N ILE A 125 5.17 -1.16 -6.75
CA ILE A 125 5.61 0.13 -6.22
C ILE A 125 6.89 -0.08 -5.45
N VAL A 126 7.93 0.63 -5.86
CA VAL A 126 9.26 0.56 -5.25
C VAL A 126 9.51 1.82 -4.43
N GLN A 127 9.76 1.64 -3.15
CA GLN A 127 10.19 2.70 -2.24
C GLN A 127 11.70 2.59 -2.06
N ILE A 128 12.44 3.64 -2.39
CA ILE A 128 13.90 3.66 -2.31
C ILE A 128 14.34 4.82 -1.44
N ASP A 129 15.25 4.55 -0.50
CA ASP A 129 15.89 5.61 0.29
C ASP A 129 16.80 6.46 -0.61
N LYS A 130 16.78 7.78 -0.40
CA LYS A 130 17.58 8.75 -1.19
C LYS A 130 19.08 8.52 -1.14
N ASN A 131 19.58 7.79 -0.13
CA ASN A 131 21.01 7.55 0.07
C ASN A 131 21.49 6.25 -0.60
N ILE A 132 20.59 5.47 -1.20
CA ILE A 132 20.95 4.23 -1.88
C ILE A 132 21.68 4.55 -3.20
N PRO A 133 22.83 3.89 -3.47
CA PRO A 133 23.55 4.04 -4.73
C PRO A 133 22.69 3.65 -5.94
N TYR A 134 22.84 4.37 -7.03
CA TYR A 134 22.12 4.12 -8.28
C TYR A 134 22.30 2.69 -8.78
N ASP A 135 23.48 2.09 -8.60
CA ASP A 135 23.79 0.73 -9.01
C ASP A 135 22.89 -0.31 -8.34
N ALA A 136 22.64 -0.18 -7.04
CA ALA A 136 21.71 -1.04 -6.32
C ALA A 136 20.26 -0.86 -6.81
N MET A 137 19.84 0.38 -7.03
CA MET A 137 18.53 0.67 -7.60
C MET A 137 18.34 0.00 -8.96
N TYR A 138 19.36 0.11 -9.83
CA TYR A 138 19.32 -0.48 -11.16
C TYR A 138 19.22 -2.01 -11.13
N LYS A 139 20.00 -2.68 -10.27
CA LYS A 139 19.96 -4.14 -10.09
C LYS A 139 18.57 -4.62 -9.68
N VAL A 140 17.93 -3.89 -8.81
CA VAL A 140 16.59 -4.24 -8.34
C VAL A 140 15.53 -4.01 -9.38
N MET A 141 15.57 -2.88 -10.09
CA MET A 141 14.66 -2.65 -11.22
C MET A 141 14.77 -3.77 -12.26
N ALA A 142 16.01 -4.14 -12.60
CA ALA A 142 16.25 -5.25 -13.52
C ALA A 142 15.67 -6.57 -12.99
N THR A 143 15.86 -6.85 -11.69
CA THR A 143 15.30 -8.05 -11.03
C THR A 143 13.78 -8.05 -11.05
N CYS A 144 13.13 -6.92 -10.81
CA CYS A 144 11.66 -6.79 -10.93
C CYS A 144 11.20 -7.09 -12.36
N GLY A 145 11.92 -6.57 -13.37
CA GLY A 145 11.62 -6.85 -14.77
C GLY A 145 11.76 -8.34 -15.11
N PHE A 146 12.82 -9.01 -14.64
CA PHE A 146 13.01 -10.45 -14.83
C PHE A 146 11.95 -11.30 -14.13
N ALA A 147 11.39 -10.82 -13.03
CA ALA A 147 10.28 -11.48 -12.31
C ALA A 147 8.91 -11.27 -12.97
N GLY A 148 8.82 -10.45 -14.05
CA GLY A 148 7.60 -10.21 -14.80
C GLY A 148 6.80 -8.98 -14.36
N TYR A 149 7.36 -8.10 -13.54
CA TYR A 149 6.80 -6.81 -13.21
C TYR A 149 7.25 -5.77 -14.23
N THR A 150 6.38 -5.46 -15.18
CA THR A 150 6.70 -4.51 -16.26
C THR A 150 6.28 -3.07 -15.94
N ASN A 151 5.34 -2.91 -15.02
CA ASN A 151 4.91 -1.61 -14.52
C ASN A 151 5.54 -1.33 -13.15
N ILE A 152 6.65 -0.58 -13.16
CA ILE A 152 7.38 -0.20 -11.95
C ILE A 152 7.08 1.27 -11.66
N ALA A 153 6.46 1.55 -10.53
CA ALA A 153 6.23 2.90 -10.02
C ALA A 153 7.16 3.18 -8.84
N PHE A 154 7.72 4.38 -8.77
CA PHE A 154 8.52 4.82 -7.63
C PHE A 154 7.69 5.66 -6.68
N ALA A 155 7.72 5.31 -5.40
CA ALA A 155 7.19 6.19 -4.37
C ALA A 155 8.21 7.30 -4.07
N VAL A 156 7.76 8.55 -4.22
CA VAL A 156 8.57 9.75 -4.00
C VAL A 156 7.79 10.75 -3.16
N MET A 157 8.49 11.61 -2.44
CA MET A 157 7.84 12.72 -1.73
C MET A 157 7.59 13.88 -2.69
N GLU A 158 6.41 14.48 -2.61
CA GLU A 158 6.10 15.70 -3.36
C GLU A 158 6.95 16.87 -2.80
N LYS A 159 7.63 17.58 -3.68
CA LYS A 159 8.29 18.84 -3.30
C LYS A 159 7.20 19.90 -3.10
N ASN A 160 6.78 20.12 -1.86
CA ASN A 160 6.00 21.31 -1.52
C ASN A 160 6.82 22.55 -1.86
N GLY A 161 6.35 23.32 -2.84
CA GLY A 161 7.00 24.53 -3.28
C GLY A 161 6.95 25.61 -2.22
N GLY A 162 7.95 25.62 -1.36
CA GLY A 162 8.08 26.64 -0.33
C GLY A 162 9.12 26.26 0.72
N GLU A 163 10.37 26.15 0.30
CA GLU A 163 11.54 26.50 1.14
C GLU A 163 12.76 26.50 0.21
N GLU A 164 13.19 27.73 -0.12
CA GLU A 164 14.53 28.00 -0.63
C GLU A 164 15.54 27.93 0.53
#